data_fe7d95149c77ff35f0e7837d666a9fee
#
_entry.id   fe7d95149c77ff35f0e7837d666a9fee
#
_cell.length_a   1.000
_cell.length_b   1.000
_cell.length_c   1.000
_cell.angle_alpha   90.00
_cell.angle_beta   90.00
_cell.angle_gamma   90.00
#
_symmetry.space_group_name_H-M   'P 1'
#
loop_
_entity.id
_entity.type
_entity.pdbx_description
1 polymer ?
#
loop_
_entity_poly.entity_id
_entity_poly.type
_entity_poly.pdbx_seq_one_letter_code
_entity_poly.pdbx_strand_id
1 'polypeptide(L)'
;DKMAKNFTRIGKEIAIAVKAGGGDPTTNAALRRCFANAKACNMPKDRVEAALKRAMGKDLVNYEELVYEGFAPHGVAVLVETATDNGTRTVANVRAIFNKGGGVMGNSGSVAFMFSRMGEFKIKNENIDIEELELEGIDYGMEEIGEDADGNIVIRTSFNDFGNMSDFLEKKGIVTIQAELTRIPSTTVELNEEQAKEVLELVDKIEQDEDVQKVYHNLK
;
A
#
# COMPACT_ATOMS: atom_id res chain seq x y z
N ASP A 1 -5.59 -15.73 -7.34
CA ASP A 1 -6.72 -15.27 -6.53
C ASP A 1 -6.35 -13.99 -5.79
N LYS A 2 -7.09 -12.92 -6.08
CA LYS A 2 -6.85 -11.57 -5.52
C LYS A 2 -7.00 -11.53 -3.99
N MET A 3 -7.94 -12.31 -3.45
CA MET A 3 -8.18 -12.40 -2.02
C MET A 3 -7.00 -13.06 -1.29
N ALA A 4 -6.51 -14.18 -1.80
CA ALA A 4 -5.35 -14.87 -1.23
C ALA A 4 -4.10 -13.98 -1.28
N LYS A 5 -3.94 -13.20 -2.33
CA LYS A 5 -2.85 -12.24 -2.50
C LYS A 5 -2.91 -11.13 -1.43
N ASN A 6 -4.10 -10.59 -1.16
CA ASN A 6 -4.28 -9.59 -0.11
C ASN A 6 -3.94 -10.15 1.27
N PHE A 7 -4.31 -11.39 1.54
CA PHE A 7 -4.01 -12.02 2.82
C PHE A 7 -2.51 -12.24 3.01
N THR A 8 -1.81 -12.65 1.95
CA THR A 8 -0.35 -12.80 1.98
C THR A 8 0.34 -11.46 2.24
N ARG A 9 -0.11 -10.42 1.55
CA ARG A 9 0.41 -9.06 1.71
C ARG A 9 0.26 -8.56 3.15
N ILE A 10 -0.94 -8.70 3.70
CA ILE A 10 -1.23 -8.27 5.07
C ILE A 10 -0.42 -9.08 6.08
N GLY A 11 -0.26 -10.38 5.86
CA GLY A 11 0.58 -11.23 6.71
C GLY A 11 2.02 -10.71 6.79
N LYS A 12 2.60 -10.29 5.68
CA LYS A 12 3.93 -9.67 5.64
C LYS A 12 3.96 -8.32 6.35
N GLU A 13 2.93 -7.49 6.16
CA GLU A 13 2.80 -6.20 6.84
C GLU A 13 2.73 -6.37 8.37
N ILE A 14 2.02 -7.39 8.84
CA ILE A 14 1.97 -7.75 10.26
C ILE A 14 3.36 -8.13 10.77
N ALA A 15 4.09 -8.97 10.04
CA ALA A 15 5.43 -9.38 10.42
C ALA A 15 6.37 -8.17 10.54
N ILE A 16 6.32 -7.25 9.59
CA ILE A 16 7.12 -6.03 9.58
C ILE A 16 6.75 -5.12 10.77
N ALA A 17 5.45 -4.95 11.03
CA ALA A 17 4.97 -4.13 12.13
C ALA A 17 5.38 -4.69 13.50
N VAL A 18 5.29 -6.00 13.69
CA VAL A 18 5.69 -6.68 14.94
C VAL A 18 7.19 -6.55 15.17
N LYS A 19 7.99 -6.71 14.13
CA LYS A 19 9.45 -6.55 14.23
C LYS A 19 9.84 -5.14 14.66
N ALA A 20 9.12 -4.14 14.19
CA ALA A 20 9.40 -2.73 14.49
C ALA A 20 8.90 -2.29 15.88
N GLY A 21 7.74 -2.77 16.34
CA GLY A 21 7.08 -2.24 17.52
C GLY A 21 6.49 -3.28 18.49
N GLY A 22 6.71 -4.57 18.25
CA GLY A 22 6.20 -5.65 19.12
C GLY A 22 4.79 -6.11 18.77
N GLY A 23 4.36 -7.18 19.42
CA GLY A 23 3.11 -7.88 19.12
C GLY A 23 1.88 -7.40 19.88
N ASP A 24 2.00 -6.32 20.66
CA ASP A 24 0.88 -5.75 21.42
C ASP A 24 0.23 -4.61 20.63
N PRO A 25 -1.01 -4.80 20.13
CA PRO A 25 -1.68 -3.75 19.36
C PRO A 25 -1.96 -2.48 20.17
N THR A 26 -2.03 -2.55 21.49
CA THR A 26 -2.26 -1.37 22.33
C THR A 26 -1.09 -0.40 22.30
N THR A 27 0.12 -0.88 22.04
CA THR A 27 1.35 -0.09 21.98
C THR A 27 1.96 0.02 20.59
N ASN A 28 1.36 -0.62 19.59
CA ASN A 28 1.86 -0.65 18.22
C ASN A 28 0.80 -0.15 17.23
N ALA A 29 0.87 1.14 16.89
CA ALA A 29 -0.08 1.76 15.97
C ALA A 29 -0.03 1.15 14.56
N ALA A 30 1.14 0.78 14.08
CA ALA A 30 1.29 0.12 12.78
C ALA A 30 0.58 -1.23 12.76
N LEU A 31 0.66 -1.98 13.86
CA LEU A 31 -0.05 -3.26 13.99
C LEU A 31 -1.57 -3.07 14.01
N ARG A 32 -2.06 -2.04 14.72
CA ARG A 32 -3.49 -1.70 14.69
C ARG A 32 -3.98 -1.41 13.28
N ARG A 33 -3.20 -0.67 12.49
CA ARG A 33 -3.54 -0.39 11.09
C ARG A 33 -3.59 -1.67 10.25
N CYS A 34 -2.64 -2.59 10.46
CA CYS A 34 -2.67 -3.90 9.79
C CYS A 34 -3.96 -4.66 10.10
N PHE A 35 -4.41 -4.64 11.34
CA PHE A 35 -5.66 -5.31 11.74
C PHE A 35 -6.89 -4.65 11.10
N ALA A 36 -6.92 -3.33 11.03
CA ALA A 36 -8.00 -2.61 10.34
C ALA A 36 -8.03 -2.96 8.84
N ASN A 37 -6.87 -2.99 8.20
CA ASN A 37 -6.75 -3.35 6.78
C ASN A 37 -7.14 -4.82 6.53
N ALA A 38 -6.80 -5.72 7.45
CA ALA A 38 -7.22 -7.12 7.38
C ALA A 38 -8.74 -7.25 7.42
N LYS A 39 -9.38 -6.53 8.32
CA LYS A 39 -10.85 -6.50 8.43
C LYS A 39 -11.48 -5.92 7.15
N ALA A 40 -10.90 -4.87 6.59
CA ALA A 40 -11.39 -4.23 5.36
C ALA A 40 -11.40 -5.19 4.16
N CYS A 41 -10.45 -6.12 4.07
CA CYS A 41 -10.40 -7.10 3.00
C CYS A 41 -11.00 -8.47 3.38
N ASN A 42 -11.72 -8.53 4.50
CA ASN A 42 -12.40 -9.74 4.99
C ASN A 42 -11.43 -10.91 5.28
N MET A 43 -10.24 -10.60 5.75
CA MET A 43 -9.30 -11.63 6.20
C MET A 43 -9.84 -12.32 7.45
N PRO A 44 -9.96 -13.65 7.46
CA PRO A 44 -10.49 -14.37 8.63
C PRO A 44 -9.65 -14.13 9.88
N LYS A 45 -10.31 -13.99 11.01
CA LYS A 45 -9.68 -13.70 12.30
C LYS A 45 -8.60 -14.74 12.66
N ASP A 46 -8.86 -16.00 12.42
CA ASP A 46 -7.91 -17.09 12.67
C ASP A 46 -6.63 -16.93 11.84
N ARG A 47 -6.73 -16.43 10.61
CA ARG A 47 -5.56 -16.15 9.77
C ARG A 47 -4.76 -14.95 10.26
N VAL A 48 -5.45 -13.92 10.76
CA VAL A 48 -4.79 -12.75 11.38
C VAL A 48 -4.03 -13.18 12.62
N GLU A 49 -4.65 -13.97 13.48
CA GLU A 49 -4.04 -14.52 14.70
C GLU A 49 -2.84 -15.42 14.39
N ALA A 50 -2.96 -16.25 13.35
CA ALA A 50 -1.84 -17.11 12.90
C ALA A 50 -0.66 -16.28 12.39
N ALA A 51 -0.91 -15.22 11.62
CA ALA A 51 0.12 -14.32 11.14
C ALA A 51 0.84 -13.60 12.31
N LEU A 52 0.07 -13.13 13.27
CA LEU A 52 0.62 -12.48 14.48
C LEU A 52 1.49 -13.45 15.28
N LYS A 53 0.99 -14.67 15.52
CA LYS A 53 1.72 -15.71 16.25
C LYS A 53 3.04 -16.06 15.56
N ARG A 54 3.02 -16.19 14.22
CA ARG A 54 4.24 -16.46 13.44
C ARG A 54 5.24 -15.32 13.57
N ALA A 55 4.77 -14.08 13.50
CA ALA A 55 5.61 -12.89 13.61
C ALA A 55 6.30 -12.77 14.97
N MET A 56 5.68 -13.29 16.03
CA MET A 56 6.20 -13.29 17.39
C MET A 56 7.02 -14.54 17.73
N GLY A 57 6.99 -15.55 16.87
CA GLY A 57 7.59 -16.86 17.12
C GLY A 57 9.06 -16.96 16.73
N LYS A 58 9.64 -18.13 16.99
CA LYS A 58 11.03 -18.45 16.63
C LYS A 58 11.24 -18.60 15.13
N ASP A 59 10.18 -18.96 14.41
CA ASP A 59 10.21 -19.18 12.96
C ASP A 59 9.81 -17.92 12.18
N LEU A 60 9.96 -16.74 12.81
CA LEU A 60 9.64 -15.49 12.12
C LEU A 60 10.52 -15.31 10.90
N VAL A 61 9.89 -14.82 9.83
CA VAL A 61 10.61 -14.47 8.59
C VAL A 61 10.95 -12.98 8.63
N ASN A 62 12.22 -12.68 8.36
CA ASN A 62 12.68 -11.30 8.24
C ASN A 62 12.50 -10.85 6.79
N TYR A 63 11.60 -9.90 6.57
CA TYR A 63 11.37 -9.33 5.26
C TYR A 63 12.19 -8.06 5.06
N GLU A 64 12.86 -8.00 3.92
CA GLU A 64 13.51 -6.79 3.43
C GLU A 64 12.56 -6.08 2.47
N GLU A 65 12.37 -4.78 2.66
CA GLU A 65 11.52 -3.97 1.80
C GLU A 65 12.36 -3.35 0.69
N LEU A 66 12.09 -3.73 -0.55
CA LEU A 66 12.81 -3.28 -1.74
C LEU A 66 11.83 -2.68 -2.75
N VAL A 67 12.27 -1.63 -3.43
CA VAL A 67 11.48 -0.95 -4.44
C VAL A 67 12.18 -1.08 -5.78
N TYR A 68 11.44 -1.51 -6.80
CA TYR A 68 11.92 -1.60 -8.17
C TYR A 68 11.18 -0.62 -9.06
N GLU A 69 11.87 -0.11 -10.06
CA GLU A 69 11.37 0.96 -10.92
C GLU A 69 11.61 0.60 -12.37
N GLY A 70 10.65 0.91 -13.23
CA GLY A 70 10.78 0.62 -14.65
C GLY A 70 9.67 1.24 -15.48
N PHE A 71 9.66 0.86 -16.74
CA PHE A 71 8.66 1.31 -17.70
C PHE A 71 7.95 0.11 -18.31
N ALA A 72 6.62 0.20 -18.34
CA ALA A 72 5.78 -0.66 -19.14
C ALA A 72 5.83 -0.19 -20.60
N PRO A 73 5.27 -0.97 -21.56
CA PRO A 73 5.11 -0.49 -22.93
C PRO A 73 4.42 0.87 -22.98
N HIS A 74 4.73 1.63 -24.01
CA HIS A 74 4.15 2.96 -24.28
C HIS A 74 4.55 4.04 -23.26
N GLY A 75 5.67 3.86 -22.57
CA GLY A 75 6.24 4.89 -21.69
C GLY A 75 5.54 5.07 -20.35
N VAL A 76 4.72 4.11 -19.92
CA VAL A 76 4.07 4.17 -18.61
C VAL A 76 5.06 3.81 -17.51
N ALA A 77 5.25 4.72 -16.56
CA ALA A 77 6.11 4.48 -15.41
C ALA A 77 5.46 3.48 -14.45
N VAL A 78 6.24 2.53 -13.96
CA VAL A 78 5.81 1.49 -13.03
C VAL A 78 6.77 1.43 -11.85
N LEU A 79 6.21 1.46 -10.64
CA LEU A 79 6.94 1.34 -9.40
C LEU A 79 6.42 0.14 -8.61
N VAL A 80 7.33 -0.73 -8.18
CA VAL A 80 6.99 -2.00 -7.53
C VAL A 80 7.54 -2.01 -6.12
N GLU A 81 6.66 -2.07 -5.13
CA GLU A 81 7.03 -2.24 -3.73
C GLU A 81 7.00 -3.72 -3.38
N THR A 82 8.09 -4.21 -2.79
CA THR A 82 8.24 -5.62 -2.42
C THR A 82 8.60 -5.78 -0.95
N ALA A 83 8.25 -6.94 -0.41
CA ALA A 83 8.76 -7.42 0.88
C ALA A 83 9.19 -8.86 0.69
N THR A 84 10.46 -9.13 0.89
CA THR A 84 11.06 -10.42 0.51
C THR A 84 12.07 -10.92 1.53
N ASP A 85 12.16 -12.22 1.66
CA ASP A 85 13.21 -12.90 2.40
C ASP A 85 14.42 -13.26 1.51
N ASN A 86 14.33 -12.99 0.21
CA ASN A 86 15.38 -13.29 -0.76
C ASN A 86 15.36 -12.27 -1.91
N GLY A 87 16.12 -11.19 -1.72
CA GLY A 87 16.21 -10.09 -2.69
C GLY A 87 16.77 -10.50 -4.05
N THR A 88 17.67 -11.49 -4.09
CA THR A 88 18.24 -12.01 -5.33
C THR A 88 17.17 -12.68 -6.18
N ARG A 89 16.29 -13.45 -5.56
CA ARG A 89 15.14 -14.05 -6.23
C ARG A 89 14.19 -12.97 -6.76
N THR A 90 13.88 -11.98 -5.92
CA THR A 90 12.91 -10.94 -6.25
C THR A 90 13.34 -10.10 -7.44
N VAL A 91 14.58 -9.61 -7.45
CA VAL A 91 15.09 -8.80 -8.57
C VAL A 91 15.08 -9.56 -9.88
N ALA A 92 15.45 -10.83 -9.85
CA ALA A 92 15.45 -11.69 -11.04
C ALA A 92 14.04 -11.90 -11.58
N ASN A 93 13.09 -12.19 -10.70
CA ASN A 93 11.69 -12.42 -11.06
C ASN A 93 11.03 -11.16 -11.63
N VAL A 94 11.20 -10.02 -10.96
CA VAL A 94 10.61 -8.75 -11.40
C VAL A 94 11.18 -8.34 -12.76
N ARG A 95 12.51 -8.44 -12.94
CA ARG A 95 13.15 -8.14 -14.21
C ARG A 95 12.63 -9.02 -15.35
N ALA A 96 12.50 -10.32 -15.10
CA ALA A 96 11.98 -11.27 -16.09
C ALA A 96 10.54 -10.93 -16.50
N ILE A 97 9.70 -10.55 -15.54
CA ILE A 97 8.30 -10.15 -15.81
C ILE A 97 8.26 -8.89 -16.67
N PHE A 98 9.05 -7.87 -16.34
CA PHE A 98 9.15 -6.65 -17.16
C PHE A 98 9.57 -6.98 -18.60
N ASN A 99 10.65 -7.73 -18.75
CA ASN A 99 11.19 -8.07 -20.07
C ASN A 99 10.19 -8.86 -20.91
N LYS A 100 9.54 -9.85 -20.32
CA LYS A 100 8.56 -10.70 -21.00
C LYS A 100 7.32 -9.90 -21.43
N GLY A 101 6.94 -8.89 -20.65
CA GLY A 101 5.80 -8.04 -20.95
C GLY A 101 6.09 -6.85 -21.87
N GLY A 102 7.28 -6.78 -22.44
CA GLY A 102 7.66 -5.69 -23.34
C GLY A 102 8.08 -4.40 -22.67
N GLY A 103 8.28 -4.44 -21.35
CA GLY A 103 8.79 -3.32 -20.57
C GLY A 103 10.28 -3.43 -20.29
N VAL A 104 10.79 -2.53 -19.47
CA VAL A 104 12.19 -2.53 -19.06
C VAL A 104 12.31 -2.07 -17.60
N MET A 105 13.05 -2.81 -16.79
CA MET A 105 13.37 -2.42 -15.43
C MET A 105 14.59 -1.50 -15.43
N GLY A 106 14.45 -0.32 -14.83
CA GLY A 106 15.51 0.67 -14.72
C GLY A 106 16.22 0.64 -13.36
N ASN A 107 17.06 1.63 -13.16
CA ASN A 107 17.78 1.83 -11.91
C ASN A 107 16.91 2.57 -10.87
N SER A 108 17.33 2.50 -9.60
CA SER A 108 16.71 3.26 -8.53
C SER A 108 16.70 4.76 -8.86
N GLY A 109 15.55 5.41 -8.70
CA GLY A 109 15.37 6.82 -9.01
C GLY A 109 14.89 7.12 -10.43
N SER A 110 14.76 6.10 -11.30
CA SER A 110 14.35 6.30 -12.69
C SER A 110 12.89 6.76 -12.84
N VAL A 111 11.99 6.34 -11.95
CA VAL A 111 10.57 6.73 -11.99
C VAL A 111 10.01 7.20 -10.64
N ALA A 112 10.68 6.94 -9.53
CA ALA A 112 10.16 7.26 -8.19
C ALA A 112 9.82 8.75 -8.02
N PHE A 113 10.57 9.64 -8.66
CA PHE A 113 10.32 11.10 -8.62
C PHE A 113 9.00 11.50 -9.28
N MET A 114 8.42 10.64 -10.10
CA MET A 114 7.13 10.88 -10.77
C MET A 114 5.94 10.62 -9.84
N PHE A 115 6.19 10.10 -8.65
CA PHE A 115 5.16 9.75 -7.66
C PHE A 115 5.39 10.52 -6.36
N SER A 116 4.31 10.97 -5.75
CA SER A 116 4.34 11.54 -4.40
C SER A 116 3.93 10.49 -3.39
N ARG A 117 4.76 10.27 -2.38
CA ARG A 117 4.41 9.38 -1.27
C ARG A 117 3.42 10.09 -0.35
N MET A 118 2.31 9.44 -0.07
CA MET A 118 1.25 10.00 0.77
C MET A 118 0.70 8.94 1.73
N GLY A 119 0.10 9.40 2.82
CA GLY A 119 -0.75 8.57 3.65
C GLY A 119 -2.19 8.69 3.18
N GLU A 120 -2.93 7.59 3.20
CA GLU A 120 -4.34 7.56 2.83
C GLU A 120 -5.15 6.83 3.88
N PHE A 121 -6.25 7.47 4.32
CA PHE A 121 -7.18 6.90 5.29
C PHE A 121 -8.57 6.87 4.70
N LYS A 122 -9.25 5.74 4.85
CA LYS A 122 -10.67 5.60 4.51
C LYS A 122 -11.46 5.45 5.80
N ILE A 123 -12.46 6.31 5.99
CA ILE A 123 -13.34 6.30 7.16
C ILE A 123 -14.80 6.27 6.73
N LYS A 124 -15.67 5.75 7.59
CA LYS A 124 -17.11 5.77 7.32
C LYS A 124 -17.64 7.18 7.43
N ASN A 125 -18.53 7.55 6.51
CA ASN A 125 -19.23 8.83 6.55
C ASN A 125 -20.47 8.74 7.45
N GLU A 126 -20.23 8.54 8.75
CA GLU A 126 -21.28 8.47 9.78
C GLU A 126 -21.03 9.54 10.84
N ASN A 127 -21.94 10.48 10.94
CA ASN A 127 -21.85 11.59 11.90
C ASN A 127 -20.57 12.43 11.78
N ILE A 128 -20.07 12.59 10.54
CA ILE A 128 -18.88 13.37 10.25
C ILE A 128 -19.27 14.67 9.56
N ASP A 129 -18.84 15.78 10.15
CA ASP A 129 -18.83 17.08 9.49
C ASP A 129 -17.50 17.22 8.75
N ILE A 130 -17.54 17.09 7.42
CA ILE A 130 -16.34 17.10 6.58
C ILE A 130 -15.60 18.43 6.68
N GLU A 131 -16.32 19.56 6.70
CA GLU A 131 -15.69 20.90 6.80
C GLU A 131 -14.95 21.09 8.12
N GLU A 132 -15.56 20.67 9.22
CA GLU A 132 -14.94 20.72 10.55
C GLU A 132 -13.73 19.81 10.62
N LEU A 133 -13.84 18.58 10.12
CA LEU A 133 -12.76 17.61 10.10
C LEU A 133 -11.57 18.11 9.26
N GLU A 134 -11.84 18.75 8.13
CA GLU A 134 -10.81 19.35 7.29
C GLU A 134 -10.07 20.45 8.02
N LEU A 135 -10.78 21.36 8.66
CA LEU A 135 -10.17 22.46 9.41
C LEU A 135 -9.29 21.96 10.57
N GLU A 136 -9.76 21.01 11.33
CA GLU A 136 -8.99 20.43 12.42
C GLU A 136 -7.81 19.60 11.92
N GLY A 137 -7.99 18.91 10.80
CA GLY A 137 -7.01 17.99 10.23
C GLY A 137 -5.78 18.68 9.60
N ILE A 138 -5.90 19.94 9.23
CA ILE A 138 -4.79 20.73 8.65
C ILE A 138 -3.57 20.71 9.56
N ASP A 139 -3.77 20.86 10.86
CA ASP A 139 -2.68 20.87 11.85
C ASP A 139 -2.00 19.50 12.01
N TYR A 140 -2.61 18.44 11.49
CA TYR A 140 -2.10 17.07 11.53
C TYR A 140 -1.64 16.56 10.17
N GLY A 141 -1.50 17.46 9.21
CA GLY A 141 -0.95 17.13 7.89
C GLY A 141 -1.97 16.73 6.84
N MET A 142 -3.26 16.99 7.05
CA MET A 142 -4.28 16.73 6.04
C MET A 142 -4.05 17.63 4.82
N GLU A 143 -3.90 17.03 3.66
CA GLU A 143 -3.74 17.73 2.38
C GLU A 143 -5.01 17.68 1.52
N GLU A 144 -5.71 16.56 1.56
CA GLU A 144 -6.94 16.35 0.78
C GLU A 144 -7.97 15.58 1.61
N ILE A 145 -9.24 15.91 1.40
CA ILE A 145 -10.37 15.16 1.92
C ILE A 145 -11.49 15.14 0.88
N GLY A 146 -12.15 14.01 0.73
CA GLY A 146 -13.24 13.84 -0.22
C GLY A 146 -14.02 12.57 0.03
N GLU A 147 -14.96 12.26 -0.86
CA GLU A 147 -15.73 11.02 -0.80
C GLU A 147 -15.34 10.11 -1.96
N ASP A 148 -15.33 8.80 -1.71
CA ASP A 148 -15.14 7.80 -2.75
C ASP A 148 -16.49 7.38 -3.35
N ALA A 149 -16.45 6.45 -4.31
CA ALA A 149 -17.65 5.97 -5.00
C ALA A 149 -18.64 5.25 -4.07
N ASP A 150 -18.16 4.74 -2.92
CA ASP A 150 -18.98 4.04 -1.93
C ASP A 150 -19.55 4.97 -0.85
N GLY A 151 -19.25 6.26 -0.96
CA GLY A 151 -19.70 7.27 0.01
C GLY A 151 -18.83 7.35 1.27
N ASN A 152 -17.73 6.62 1.32
CA ASN A 152 -16.77 6.74 2.41
C ASN A 152 -15.91 7.98 2.25
N ILE A 153 -15.42 8.51 3.37
CA ILE A 153 -14.51 9.65 3.36
C ILE A 153 -13.08 9.15 3.16
N VAL A 154 -12.36 9.77 2.23
CA VAL A 154 -10.94 9.50 1.98
C VAL A 154 -10.13 10.73 2.35
N ILE A 155 -9.13 10.53 3.22
CA ILE A 155 -8.22 11.57 3.69
C ILE A 155 -6.83 11.23 3.17
N ARG A 156 -6.15 12.22 2.59
CA ARG A 156 -4.74 12.09 2.18
C ARG A 156 -3.87 13.07 2.97
N THR A 157 -2.73 12.58 3.39
CA THR A 157 -1.74 13.33 4.15
C THR A 157 -0.38 13.25 3.48
N SER A 158 0.55 14.12 3.89
CA SER A 158 1.96 13.92 3.56
C SER A 158 2.44 12.58 4.16
N PHE A 159 3.48 12.01 3.55
CA PHE A 159 4.09 10.78 4.06
C PHE A 159 4.51 10.90 5.52
N ASN A 160 5.14 12.04 5.88
CA ASN A 160 5.67 12.26 7.23
C ASN A 160 4.58 12.41 8.30
N ASP A 161 3.37 12.81 7.91
CA ASP A 161 2.26 13.03 8.83
C ASP A 161 1.32 11.84 8.97
N PHE A 162 1.67 10.71 8.38
CA PHE A 162 0.82 9.51 8.44
C PHE A 162 0.52 9.09 9.89
N GLY A 163 1.54 9.03 10.74
CA GLY A 163 1.38 8.72 12.16
C GLY A 163 0.57 9.77 12.90
N ASN A 164 0.82 11.05 12.66
CA ASN A 164 0.11 12.16 13.30
C ASN A 164 -1.38 12.12 12.96
N MET A 165 -1.73 11.87 11.70
CA MET A 165 -3.12 11.76 11.27
C MET A 165 -3.79 10.54 11.88
N SER A 166 -3.10 9.41 11.95
CA SER A 166 -3.62 8.20 12.59
C SER A 166 -3.99 8.46 14.06
N ASP A 167 -3.10 9.11 14.80
CA ASP A 167 -3.33 9.47 16.21
C ASP A 167 -4.48 10.47 16.36
N PHE A 168 -4.56 11.46 15.49
CA PHE A 168 -5.64 12.43 15.45
C PHE A 168 -7.02 11.76 15.29
N LEU A 169 -7.14 10.86 14.31
CA LEU A 169 -8.39 10.14 14.07
C LEU A 169 -8.77 9.24 15.25
N GLU A 170 -7.79 8.54 15.84
CA GLU A 170 -8.03 7.71 17.03
C GLU A 170 -8.51 8.53 18.22
N LYS A 171 -7.90 9.68 18.47
CA LYS A 171 -8.29 10.58 19.59
C LYS A 171 -9.69 11.14 19.41
N LYS A 172 -10.12 11.37 18.18
CA LYS A 172 -11.48 11.80 17.87
C LYS A 172 -12.49 10.67 17.94
N GLY A 173 -12.06 9.44 18.16
CA GLY A 173 -12.94 8.26 18.18
C GLY A 173 -13.45 7.87 16.80
N ILE A 174 -12.78 8.31 15.73
CA ILE A 174 -13.17 7.99 14.37
C ILE A 174 -12.56 6.64 13.99
N VAL A 175 -13.40 5.69 13.58
CA VAL A 175 -12.97 4.37 13.16
C VAL A 175 -12.44 4.43 11.74
N THR A 176 -11.18 4.05 11.55
CA THR A 176 -10.56 3.94 10.25
C THR A 176 -10.87 2.57 9.64
N ILE A 177 -11.47 2.58 8.45
CA ILE A 177 -11.73 1.34 7.70
C ILE A 177 -10.43 0.79 7.10
N GLN A 178 -9.63 1.70 6.53
CA GLN A 178 -8.37 1.35 5.87
C GLN A 178 -7.39 2.50 6.03
N ALA A 179 -6.13 2.16 6.29
CA ALA A 179 -5.06 3.14 6.41
C ALA A 179 -3.80 2.56 5.78
N GLU A 180 -3.26 3.26 4.79
CA GLU A 180 -2.06 2.80 4.09
C GLU A 180 -1.22 3.94 3.54
N LEU A 181 0.07 3.68 3.39
CA LEU A 181 0.95 4.53 2.61
C LEU A 181 0.72 4.22 1.13
N THR A 182 0.64 5.26 0.33
CA THR A 182 0.39 5.14 -1.11
C THR A 182 1.33 6.05 -1.89
N ARG A 183 1.31 5.92 -3.21
CA ARG A 183 2.08 6.77 -4.12
C ARG A 183 1.16 7.26 -5.21
N ILE A 184 1.11 8.57 -5.39
CA ILE A 184 0.21 9.22 -6.35
C ILE A 184 1.05 9.81 -7.48
N PRO A 185 0.76 9.46 -8.75
CA PRO A 185 1.50 10.03 -9.88
C PRO A 185 1.23 11.52 -10.04
N SER A 186 2.29 12.29 -10.27
CA SER A 186 2.19 13.73 -10.54
C SER A 186 1.66 14.00 -11.95
N THR A 187 1.99 13.13 -12.89
CA THR A 187 1.60 13.22 -14.29
C THR A 187 1.15 11.85 -14.77
N THR A 188 0.05 11.80 -15.50
CA THR A 188 -0.49 10.55 -16.05
C THR A 188 -0.26 10.45 -17.55
N VAL A 189 -0.20 9.22 -18.04
CA VAL A 189 -0.11 8.90 -19.47
C VAL A 189 -1.46 8.39 -19.93
N GLU A 190 -1.98 8.96 -21.01
CA GLU A 190 -3.25 8.56 -21.60
C GLU A 190 -2.97 7.68 -22.82
N LEU A 191 -3.55 6.49 -22.86
CA LEU A 191 -3.40 5.50 -23.92
C LEU A 191 -4.76 5.08 -24.47
N ASN A 192 -4.78 4.50 -25.68
CA ASN A 192 -5.98 3.86 -26.19
C ASN A 192 -6.20 2.51 -25.46
N GLU A 193 -7.37 1.90 -25.66
CA GLU A 193 -7.74 0.66 -24.97
C GLU A 193 -6.76 -0.49 -25.19
N GLU A 194 -6.28 -0.67 -26.42
CA GLU A 194 -5.36 -1.75 -26.78
C GLU A 194 -4.01 -1.59 -26.09
N GLN A 195 -3.46 -0.37 -26.10
CA GLN A 195 -2.21 -0.05 -25.43
C GLN A 195 -2.34 -0.16 -23.91
N ALA A 196 -3.45 0.38 -23.36
CA ALA A 196 -3.74 0.29 -21.93
C ALA A 196 -3.82 -1.16 -21.46
N LYS A 197 -4.42 -2.03 -22.24
CA LYS A 197 -4.52 -3.46 -21.96
C LYS A 197 -3.14 -4.10 -21.83
N GLU A 198 -2.21 -3.79 -22.71
CA GLU A 198 -0.83 -4.31 -22.65
C GLU A 198 -0.15 -3.90 -21.33
N VAL A 199 -0.31 -2.65 -20.93
CA VAL A 199 0.24 -2.13 -19.66
C VAL A 199 -0.38 -2.83 -18.46
N LEU A 200 -1.70 -2.94 -18.42
CA LEU A 200 -2.41 -3.56 -17.30
C LEU A 200 -2.14 -5.06 -17.18
N GLU A 201 -1.91 -5.76 -18.27
CA GLU A 201 -1.48 -7.16 -18.26
C GLU A 201 -0.11 -7.31 -17.60
N LEU A 202 0.83 -6.40 -17.89
CA LEU A 202 2.15 -6.40 -17.24
C LEU A 202 2.02 -6.11 -15.75
N VAL A 203 1.27 -5.10 -15.37
CA VAL A 203 1.02 -4.74 -13.97
C VAL A 203 0.41 -5.93 -13.21
N ASP A 204 -0.58 -6.58 -13.81
CA ASP A 204 -1.24 -7.75 -13.20
C ASP A 204 -0.27 -8.91 -12.98
N LYS A 205 0.61 -9.19 -13.93
CA LYS A 205 1.63 -10.23 -13.79
C LYS A 205 2.65 -9.91 -12.70
N ILE A 206 3.03 -8.65 -12.56
CA ILE A 206 3.92 -8.23 -11.47
C ILE A 206 3.22 -8.42 -10.13
N GLU A 207 1.95 -8.03 -10.02
CA GLU A 207 1.17 -8.19 -8.79
C GLU A 207 0.99 -9.64 -8.37
N GLN A 208 1.07 -10.60 -9.28
CA GLN A 208 0.97 -12.03 -8.97
C GLN A 208 2.21 -12.60 -8.29
N ASP A 209 3.36 -11.93 -8.35
CA ASP A 209 4.57 -12.39 -7.67
C ASP A 209 4.40 -12.30 -6.15
N GLU A 210 4.77 -13.35 -5.42
CA GLU A 210 4.58 -13.44 -3.97
C GLU A 210 5.37 -12.40 -3.18
N ASP A 211 6.49 -11.91 -3.72
CA ASP A 211 7.31 -10.90 -3.06
C ASP A 211 6.77 -9.49 -3.26
N VAL A 212 5.89 -9.28 -4.23
CA VAL A 212 5.32 -7.97 -4.55
C VAL A 212 4.19 -7.63 -3.61
N GLN A 213 4.29 -6.47 -2.96
CA GLN A 213 3.26 -5.94 -2.06
C GLN A 213 2.29 -5.02 -2.80
N LYS A 214 2.82 -4.05 -3.53
CA LYS A 214 2.02 -3.09 -4.30
C LYS A 214 2.71 -2.71 -5.60
N VAL A 215 1.92 -2.41 -6.62
CA VAL A 215 2.40 -1.88 -7.90
C VAL A 215 1.68 -0.56 -8.16
N TYR A 216 2.44 0.47 -8.46
CA TYR A 216 1.94 1.78 -8.84
C TYR A 216 2.34 2.09 -10.27
N HIS A 217 1.49 2.79 -11.00
CA HIS A 217 1.76 3.21 -12.37
C HIS A 217 1.11 4.57 -12.64
N ASN A 218 1.53 5.23 -13.70
CA ASN A 218 0.98 6.52 -14.09
C ASN A 218 0.07 6.46 -15.33
N LEU A 219 -0.48 5.31 -15.64
CA LEU A 219 -1.55 5.19 -16.63
C LEU A 219 -2.80 5.86 -16.07
N LYS A 220 -3.46 6.67 -16.90
CA LYS A 220 -4.69 7.40 -16.52
C LYS A 220 -5.90 6.48 -16.48
#